data_6c67fd7ab59cadf39ee936e62d747921
#
_entry.id   6c67fd7ab59cadf39ee936e62d747921
#
_cell.length_a   1.000
_cell.length_b   1.000
_cell.length_c   1.000
_cell.angle_alpha   90.00
_cell.angle_beta   90.00
_cell.angle_gamma   90.00
#
_symmetry.space_group_name_H-M   'P 1'
#
loop_
_entity.id
_entity.type
_entity.pdbx_description
1 polymer ?
#
loop_
_entity_poly.entity_id
_entity_poly.type
_entity_poly.pdbx_seq_one_letter_code
_entity_poly.pdbx_strand_id
1 'polypeptide(L)'
;MGKTIVEKIFDAHRVEELPGGTHVLRLDAVFAHEVTTPVAINELVSLGKDRVFDASKIKAVIDHVTPAKDSKTAEQGKVLRDWARRNNIEDFFDIGRNGVCHALFPEKGFVRPGSTIIMGDSHTCTHGAFGAFAAGVGTTDLEVGILKGVCAFKTPLSMKFNITGSFRKGVFAKDLILSIIGKIGVNGATNRIMEFTGELIDSLSMDSRMTLCNMAVEAGATSGVCYPDMTTVNYLWPFIQDAYASKEAALADYSKLVSDPDSVYDAVIDVDASDIEPLTTFDYKPDNIKTVREMSGVRVDQVYIGSCTNGRIEDLREAAAVLEGYEIAAHVRGILSPATPAIFRQALDEGLIAVFMDAGFVVTNPTCGACLGMSNGVLAEGEVAASTTNRNFNGRMGKGGMVHLMSPATAAATAVAGHIASSPFFEG
;
A
#
# COMPACT_ATOMS: atom_id res chain seq x y z
N MET A 1 -14.92 26.32 -13.96
CA MET A 1 -13.65 25.86 -13.44
C MET A 1 -13.77 24.36 -13.29
N GLY A 2 -12.92 23.63 -13.96
CA GLY A 2 -12.93 22.17 -13.93
C GLY A 2 -12.60 21.62 -12.54
N LYS A 3 -13.00 20.38 -12.30
CA LYS A 3 -12.83 19.71 -11.02
C LYS A 3 -11.82 18.56 -11.14
N THR A 4 -10.97 18.42 -10.15
CA THR A 4 -10.12 17.24 -9.99
C THR A 4 -10.95 16.01 -9.62
N ILE A 5 -10.39 14.81 -9.81
CA ILE A 5 -11.05 13.55 -9.44
C ILE A 5 -11.52 13.58 -7.98
N VAL A 6 -10.69 14.09 -7.06
CA VAL A 6 -11.03 14.13 -5.63
C VAL A 6 -12.15 15.14 -5.35
N GLU A 7 -12.16 16.30 -6.01
CA GLU A 7 -13.27 17.26 -5.89
C GLU A 7 -14.59 16.69 -6.38
N LYS A 8 -14.57 15.89 -7.47
CA LYS A 8 -15.77 15.19 -7.95
C LYS A 8 -16.26 14.15 -6.94
N ILE A 9 -15.35 13.39 -6.33
CA ILE A 9 -15.68 12.42 -5.29
C ILE A 9 -16.27 13.13 -4.06
N PHE A 10 -15.65 14.24 -3.63
CA PHE A 10 -16.16 15.03 -2.49
C PHE A 10 -17.58 15.55 -2.76
N ASP A 11 -17.82 16.11 -3.94
CA ASP A 11 -19.17 16.62 -4.29
C ASP A 11 -20.24 15.51 -4.29
N ALA A 12 -19.87 14.31 -4.75
CA ALA A 12 -20.80 13.16 -4.78
C ALA A 12 -21.12 12.60 -3.39
N HIS A 13 -20.23 12.83 -2.40
CA HIS A 13 -20.34 12.25 -1.06
C HIS A 13 -20.63 13.28 0.03
N ARG A 14 -20.61 14.56 -0.27
CA ARG A 14 -20.83 15.64 0.71
C ARG A 14 -22.24 15.58 1.28
N VAL A 15 -22.32 15.40 2.59
CA VAL A 15 -23.57 15.43 3.38
C VAL A 15 -23.77 16.81 3.98
N GLU A 16 -22.69 17.44 4.44
CA GLU A 16 -22.71 18.73 5.12
C GLU A 16 -21.40 19.49 4.85
N GLU A 17 -21.47 20.80 4.85
CA GLU A 17 -20.30 21.68 4.79
C GLU A 17 -20.18 22.44 6.11
N LEU A 18 -19.03 22.29 6.75
CA LEU A 18 -18.70 22.95 8.01
C LEU A 18 -17.86 24.21 7.75
N PRO A 19 -17.81 25.16 8.70
CA PRO A 19 -16.97 26.35 8.56
C PRO A 19 -15.50 25.99 8.27
N GLY A 20 -14.84 26.81 7.45
CA GLY A 20 -13.43 26.66 7.11
C GLY A 20 -13.12 25.67 5.98
N GLY A 21 -14.11 25.30 5.16
CA GLY A 21 -13.93 24.43 3.99
C GLY A 21 -13.75 22.95 4.38
N THR A 22 -14.34 22.56 5.49
CA THR A 22 -14.41 21.16 5.92
C THR A 22 -15.73 20.55 5.45
N HIS A 23 -15.68 19.38 4.84
CA HIS A 23 -16.84 18.66 4.36
C HIS A 23 -17.03 17.37 5.12
N VAL A 24 -18.26 17.11 5.57
CA VAL A 24 -18.66 15.81 6.09
C VAL A 24 -19.03 14.93 4.90
N LEU A 25 -18.25 13.88 4.68
CA LEU A 25 -18.45 12.95 3.59
C LEU A 25 -19.12 11.67 4.07
N ARG A 26 -20.11 11.18 3.32
CA ARG A 26 -20.64 9.83 3.49
C ARG A 26 -19.59 8.83 3.07
N LEU A 27 -19.42 7.75 3.85
CA LEU A 27 -18.46 6.70 3.59
C LEU A 27 -19.11 5.53 2.84
N ASP A 28 -18.41 5.01 1.84
CA ASP A 28 -18.78 3.77 1.15
C ASP A 28 -18.24 2.54 1.86
N ALA A 29 -17.09 2.67 2.53
CA ALA A 29 -16.56 1.61 3.37
C ALA A 29 -15.74 2.16 4.54
N VAL A 30 -15.75 1.41 5.64
CA VAL A 30 -14.82 1.55 6.76
C VAL A 30 -14.04 0.25 6.89
N PHE A 31 -12.73 0.33 6.72
CA PHE A 31 -11.85 -0.83 6.85
C PHE A 31 -11.27 -0.91 8.27
N ALA A 32 -11.05 -2.12 8.75
CA ALA A 32 -10.64 -2.39 10.12
C ALA A 32 -9.57 -3.49 10.20
N HIS A 33 -8.61 -3.35 11.11
CA HIS A 33 -7.66 -4.40 11.45
C HIS A 33 -7.36 -4.44 12.96
N GLU A 34 -6.69 -5.51 13.42
CA GLU A 34 -6.56 -5.85 14.84
C GLU A 34 -5.59 -4.94 15.63
N VAL A 35 -4.82 -4.07 14.99
CA VAL A 35 -3.85 -3.22 15.72
C VAL A 35 -4.46 -1.88 16.14
N THR A 36 -5.10 -1.16 15.24
CA THR A 36 -5.63 0.19 15.51
C THR A 36 -7.10 0.20 15.89
N THR A 37 -7.93 -0.63 15.23
CA THR A 37 -9.37 -0.63 15.44
C THR A 37 -9.80 -1.05 16.86
N PRO A 38 -9.12 -1.96 17.58
CA PRO A 38 -9.46 -2.29 18.95
C PRO A 38 -9.49 -1.10 19.92
N VAL A 39 -8.69 -0.06 19.68
CA VAL A 39 -8.69 1.16 20.51
C VAL A 39 -10.06 1.87 20.36
N ALA A 40 -10.50 2.10 19.13
CA ALA A 40 -11.81 2.69 18.83
C ALA A 40 -12.96 1.82 19.36
N ILE A 41 -12.90 0.50 19.15
CA ILE A 41 -13.91 -0.44 19.65
C ILE A 41 -14.06 -0.35 21.17
N ASN A 42 -12.96 -0.39 21.90
CA ASN A 42 -12.98 -0.34 23.38
C ASN A 42 -13.57 0.99 23.90
N GLU A 43 -13.25 2.11 23.25
CA GLU A 43 -13.80 3.40 23.59
C GLU A 43 -15.30 3.45 23.31
N LEU A 44 -15.75 3.01 22.14
CA LEU A 44 -17.16 2.91 21.80
C LEU A 44 -17.95 2.01 22.76
N VAL A 45 -17.40 0.86 23.14
CA VAL A 45 -17.99 -0.06 24.11
C VAL A 45 -18.12 0.62 25.48
N SER A 46 -17.09 1.35 25.93
CA SER A 46 -17.12 2.08 27.20
C SER A 46 -18.21 3.15 27.25
N LEU A 47 -18.55 3.72 26.09
CA LEU A 47 -19.63 4.70 25.92
C LEU A 47 -21.01 4.07 25.68
N GLY A 48 -21.11 2.75 25.69
CA GLY A 48 -22.35 2.03 25.36
C GLY A 48 -22.78 2.15 23.89
N LYS A 49 -21.84 2.41 22.99
CA LYS A 49 -22.07 2.70 21.56
C LYS A 49 -21.29 1.73 20.65
N ASP A 50 -21.46 0.44 20.85
CA ASP A 50 -20.71 -0.59 20.12
C ASP A 50 -21.36 -1.06 18.80
N ARG A 51 -22.46 -0.41 18.38
CA ARG A 51 -23.14 -0.75 17.12
C ARG A 51 -22.61 0.03 15.95
N VAL A 52 -22.40 -0.66 14.83
CA VAL A 52 -21.98 -0.04 13.58
C VAL A 52 -23.16 0.57 12.82
N PHE A 53 -22.91 1.60 12.01
CA PHE A 53 -23.96 2.24 11.20
C PHE A 53 -24.55 1.30 10.14
N ASP A 54 -23.70 0.49 9.52
CA ASP A 54 -24.08 -0.50 8.51
C ASP A 54 -22.98 -1.59 8.44
N ALA A 55 -23.33 -2.81 8.84
CA ALA A 55 -22.38 -3.93 8.85
C ALA A 55 -21.88 -4.29 7.45
N SER A 56 -22.67 -4.07 6.41
CA SER A 56 -22.28 -4.35 5.02
C SER A 56 -21.18 -3.41 4.50
N LYS A 57 -20.98 -2.26 5.14
CA LYS A 57 -19.95 -1.25 4.81
C LYS A 57 -18.66 -1.44 5.61
N ILE A 58 -18.64 -2.34 6.58
CA ILE A 58 -17.44 -2.63 7.37
C ILE A 58 -16.74 -3.85 6.81
N LYS A 59 -15.42 -3.74 6.56
CA LYS A 59 -14.57 -4.86 6.15
C LYS A 59 -13.44 -4.98 7.16
N ALA A 60 -13.21 -6.17 7.71
CA ALA A 60 -12.26 -6.36 8.78
C ALA A 60 -11.31 -7.54 8.54
N VAL A 61 -10.07 -7.42 8.99
CA VAL A 61 -9.03 -8.44 8.80
C VAL A 61 -8.10 -8.52 10.01
N ILE A 62 -7.56 -9.71 10.27
CA ILE A 62 -6.42 -9.94 11.17
C ILE A 62 -5.17 -10.08 10.30
N ASP A 63 -4.31 -9.07 10.24
CA ASP A 63 -3.21 -9.07 9.26
C ASP A 63 -1.84 -8.63 9.77
N HIS A 64 -1.77 -7.91 10.87
CA HIS A 64 -0.51 -7.34 11.34
C HIS A 64 0.34 -8.32 12.14
N VAL A 65 -0.29 -9.07 13.05
CA VAL A 65 0.41 -10.09 13.85
C VAL A 65 -0.36 -11.39 13.82
N THR A 66 -0.12 -12.15 12.76
CA THR A 66 -0.87 -13.39 12.52
C THR A 66 0.09 -14.53 12.09
N PRO A 67 0.05 -15.68 12.75
CA PRO A 67 -0.59 -15.94 14.06
C PRO A 67 -0.08 -15.01 15.17
N ALA A 68 -0.91 -14.78 16.19
CA ALA A 68 -0.53 -13.95 17.34
C ALA A 68 0.76 -14.47 17.98
N LYS A 69 1.73 -13.59 18.23
CA LYS A 69 3.05 -13.94 18.78
C LYS A 69 3.08 -14.01 20.32
N ASP A 70 2.11 -13.38 20.97
CA ASP A 70 1.99 -13.28 22.43
C ASP A 70 0.54 -13.04 22.86
N SER A 71 0.28 -13.08 24.18
CA SER A 71 -1.07 -12.89 24.72
C SER A 71 -1.66 -11.51 24.42
N LYS A 72 -0.82 -10.47 24.32
CA LYS A 72 -1.28 -9.10 24.00
C LYS A 72 -1.83 -9.03 22.59
N THR A 73 -1.11 -9.57 21.62
CA THR A 73 -1.55 -9.59 20.21
C THR A 73 -2.73 -10.54 19.99
N ALA A 74 -2.80 -11.64 20.78
CA ALA A 74 -3.97 -12.53 20.77
C ALA A 74 -5.23 -11.81 21.27
N GLU A 75 -5.12 -10.98 22.32
CA GLU A 75 -6.25 -10.19 22.85
C GLU A 75 -6.71 -9.12 21.86
N GLN A 76 -5.80 -8.43 21.18
CA GLN A 76 -6.15 -7.48 20.11
C GLN A 76 -6.99 -8.17 19.01
N GLY A 77 -6.54 -9.33 18.53
CA GLY A 77 -7.31 -10.12 17.56
C GLY A 77 -8.67 -10.56 18.10
N LYS A 78 -8.74 -10.94 19.40
CA LYS A 78 -9.98 -11.34 20.06
C LYS A 78 -10.98 -10.18 20.12
N VAL A 79 -10.55 -8.98 20.47
CA VAL A 79 -11.42 -7.78 20.51
C VAL A 79 -12.09 -7.56 19.16
N LEU A 80 -11.30 -7.62 18.06
CA LEU A 80 -11.85 -7.43 16.71
C LEU A 80 -12.81 -8.56 16.31
N ARG A 81 -12.48 -9.84 16.61
CA ARG A 81 -13.37 -10.99 16.35
C ARG A 81 -14.71 -10.86 17.05
N ASP A 82 -14.68 -10.56 18.35
CA ASP A 82 -15.87 -10.47 19.16
C ASP A 82 -16.75 -9.30 18.72
N TRP A 83 -16.14 -8.17 18.36
CA TRP A 83 -16.84 -7.01 17.80
C TRP A 83 -17.49 -7.33 16.45
N ALA A 84 -16.75 -7.99 15.55
CA ALA A 84 -17.27 -8.37 14.24
C ALA A 84 -18.49 -9.29 14.37
N ARG A 85 -18.44 -10.28 15.28
CA ARG A 85 -19.56 -11.18 15.56
C ARG A 85 -20.78 -10.44 16.14
N ARG A 86 -20.58 -9.56 17.13
CA ARG A 86 -21.67 -8.78 17.75
C ARG A 86 -22.38 -7.86 16.77
N ASN A 87 -21.66 -7.42 15.73
CA ASN A 87 -22.19 -6.50 14.72
C ASN A 87 -22.59 -7.19 13.42
N ASN A 88 -22.51 -8.52 13.33
CA ASN A 88 -22.80 -9.30 12.12
C ASN A 88 -22.02 -8.84 10.90
N ILE A 89 -20.73 -8.53 11.09
CA ILE A 89 -19.83 -8.17 9.99
C ILE A 89 -19.45 -9.46 9.26
N GLU A 90 -19.99 -9.65 8.06
CA GLU A 90 -19.77 -10.86 7.24
C GLU A 90 -18.39 -10.85 6.58
N ASP A 91 -17.93 -9.67 6.14
CA ASP A 91 -16.62 -9.48 5.50
C ASP A 91 -15.52 -9.36 6.56
N PHE A 92 -15.34 -10.43 7.32
CA PHE A 92 -14.30 -10.59 8.32
C PHE A 92 -13.34 -11.72 7.95
N PHE A 93 -12.07 -11.38 7.80
CA PHE A 93 -10.99 -12.26 7.34
C PHE A 93 -10.03 -12.60 8.49
N ASP A 94 -10.26 -13.76 9.11
CA ASP A 94 -9.41 -14.30 10.17
C ASP A 94 -8.30 -15.19 9.60
N ILE A 95 -7.42 -15.67 10.46
CA ILE A 95 -6.30 -16.56 10.15
C ILE A 95 -6.71 -17.68 9.18
N GLY A 96 -5.92 -17.85 8.13
CA GLY A 96 -6.16 -18.80 7.03
C GLY A 96 -6.94 -18.21 5.84
N ARG A 97 -7.69 -17.11 6.06
CA ARG A 97 -8.34 -16.33 5.01
C ARG A 97 -7.89 -14.86 5.03
N ASN A 98 -7.02 -14.53 5.96
CA ASN A 98 -6.45 -13.20 6.10
C ASN A 98 -5.43 -12.91 5.00
N GLY A 99 -5.10 -11.65 4.85
CA GLY A 99 -4.04 -11.12 3.99
C GLY A 99 -3.76 -9.68 4.41
N VAL A 100 -2.63 -9.12 3.99
CA VAL A 100 -2.34 -7.72 4.26
C VAL A 100 -3.47 -6.85 3.72
N CYS A 101 -4.10 -6.05 4.57
CA CYS A 101 -5.38 -5.35 4.30
C CYS A 101 -5.40 -4.60 2.97
N HIS A 102 -4.33 -3.86 2.65
CA HIS A 102 -4.25 -3.04 1.43
C HIS A 102 -3.98 -3.85 0.15
N ALA A 103 -3.73 -5.14 0.25
CA ALA A 103 -3.74 -6.07 -0.88
C ALA A 103 -5.04 -6.90 -0.90
N LEU A 104 -5.49 -7.37 0.28
CA LEU A 104 -6.67 -8.23 0.39
C LEU A 104 -7.97 -7.52 -0.01
N PHE A 105 -8.21 -6.29 0.47
CA PHE A 105 -9.48 -5.61 0.19
C PHE A 105 -9.67 -5.26 -1.29
N PRO A 106 -8.65 -4.80 -2.03
CA PRO A 106 -8.73 -4.74 -3.50
C PRO A 106 -8.97 -6.09 -4.15
N GLU A 107 -8.25 -7.15 -3.73
CA GLU A 107 -8.40 -8.51 -4.24
C GLU A 107 -9.83 -9.06 -4.07
N LYS A 108 -10.54 -8.62 -3.02
CA LYS A 108 -11.96 -8.97 -2.78
C LYS A 108 -12.95 -8.03 -3.48
N GLY A 109 -12.45 -7.06 -4.24
CA GLY A 109 -13.28 -6.12 -4.98
C GLY A 109 -14.01 -5.11 -4.10
N PHE A 110 -13.54 -4.84 -2.88
CA PHE A 110 -14.18 -3.86 -1.98
C PHE A 110 -13.82 -2.42 -2.29
N VAL A 111 -12.82 -2.20 -3.14
CA VAL A 111 -12.42 -0.88 -3.59
C VAL A 111 -13.01 -0.61 -4.97
N ARG A 112 -13.75 0.49 -5.11
CA ARG A 112 -14.40 0.89 -6.36
C ARG A 112 -13.97 2.30 -6.75
N PRO A 113 -13.89 2.59 -8.07
CA PRO A 113 -13.72 3.96 -8.52
C PRO A 113 -14.77 4.89 -7.95
N GLY A 114 -14.35 6.07 -7.51
CA GLY A 114 -15.23 7.09 -6.95
C GLY A 114 -15.64 6.86 -5.50
N SER A 115 -15.28 5.75 -4.86
CA SER A 115 -15.66 5.50 -3.46
C SER A 115 -14.85 6.30 -2.44
N THR A 116 -15.44 6.49 -1.27
CA THR A 116 -14.83 7.10 -0.08
C THR A 116 -14.57 6.04 0.98
N ILE A 117 -13.32 5.87 1.38
CA ILE A 117 -12.85 4.79 2.27
C ILE A 117 -11.99 5.37 3.39
N ILE A 118 -12.23 4.94 4.62
CA ILE A 118 -11.37 5.24 5.76
C ILE A 118 -10.90 3.97 6.48
N MET A 119 -9.75 4.07 7.12
CA MET A 119 -9.19 3.05 8.02
C MET A 119 -8.26 3.70 9.02
N GLY A 120 -8.03 3.07 10.15
CA GLY A 120 -7.02 3.51 11.13
C GLY A 120 -5.58 3.15 10.73
N ASP A 121 -5.28 2.98 9.45
CA ASP A 121 -3.96 2.71 8.88
C ASP A 121 -3.56 3.79 7.89
N SER A 122 -2.33 4.29 8.00
CA SER A 122 -1.83 5.38 7.16
C SER A 122 -1.72 5.02 5.67
N HIS A 123 -1.50 3.72 5.34
CA HIS A 123 -1.38 3.26 3.95
C HIS A 123 -2.73 2.98 3.27
N THR A 124 -3.84 3.39 3.87
CA THR A 124 -5.19 3.37 3.25
C THR A 124 -5.21 4.10 1.89
N CYS A 125 -4.31 5.07 1.69
CA CYS A 125 -4.09 5.74 0.42
C CYS A 125 -3.80 4.79 -0.76
N THR A 126 -3.36 3.55 -0.51
CA THR A 126 -3.17 2.50 -1.53
C THR A 126 -4.40 2.34 -2.43
N HIS A 127 -5.59 2.47 -1.86
CA HIS A 127 -6.84 2.25 -2.58
C HIS A 127 -7.17 3.33 -3.61
N GLY A 128 -6.48 4.48 -3.56
CA GLY A 128 -6.56 5.49 -4.60
C GLY A 128 -6.03 5.04 -5.97
N ALA A 129 -5.29 3.95 -6.03
CA ALA A 129 -4.90 3.29 -7.28
C ALA A 129 -6.09 2.92 -8.18
N PHE A 130 -7.28 2.79 -7.59
CA PHE A 130 -8.54 2.48 -8.26
C PHE A 130 -9.37 3.74 -8.59
N GLY A 131 -8.87 4.93 -8.32
CA GLY A 131 -9.65 6.16 -8.46
C GLY A 131 -10.64 6.39 -7.31
N ALA A 132 -10.34 5.88 -6.12
CA ALA A 132 -11.08 6.13 -4.88
C ALA A 132 -10.42 7.26 -4.06
N PHE A 133 -11.19 7.96 -3.25
CA PHE A 133 -10.64 8.74 -2.14
C PHE A 133 -10.53 7.84 -0.90
N ALA A 134 -9.32 7.50 -0.54
CA ALA A 134 -9.06 6.61 0.58
C ALA A 134 -8.00 7.22 1.50
N ALA A 135 -8.30 7.32 2.79
CA ALA A 135 -7.43 8.00 3.74
C ALA A 135 -7.30 7.25 5.07
N GLY A 136 -6.08 7.27 5.61
CA GLY A 136 -5.83 6.88 6.99
C GLY A 136 -6.31 7.97 7.95
N VAL A 137 -7.04 7.57 9.00
CA VAL A 137 -7.63 8.49 9.97
C VAL A 137 -7.24 8.15 11.40
N GLY A 138 -7.35 9.14 12.29
CA GLY A 138 -7.16 8.93 13.72
C GLY A 138 -8.31 8.14 14.36
N THR A 139 -8.09 7.71 15.61
CA THR A 139 -9.06 6.86 16.35
C THR A 139 -10.43 7.53 16.43
N THR A 140 -10.51 8.80 16.78
CA THR A 140 -11.79 9.54 16.92
C THR A 140 -12.57 9.62 15.61
N ASP A 141 -11.88 9.89 14.48
CA ASP A 141 -12.52 9.91 13.16
C ASP A 141 -12.99 8.50 12.76
N LEU A 142 -12.20 7.47 13.09
CA LEU A 142 -12.59 6.08 12.87
C LEU A 142 -13.86 5.72 13.68
N GLU A 143 -13.96 6.16 14.93
CA GLU A 143 -15.17 5.97 15.78
C GLU A 143 -16.41 6.60 15.14
N VAL A 144 -16.29 7.85 14.67
CA VAL A 144 -17.38 8.52 13.95
C VAL A 144 -17.74 7.75 12.68
N GLY A 145 -16.76 7.31 11.92
CA GLY A 145 -16.96 6.49 10.72
C GLY A 145 -17.70 5.19 11.04
N ILE A 146 -17.30 4.47 12.08
CA ILE A 146 -17.95 3.23 12.52
C ILE A 146 -19.40 3.47 12.97
N LEU A 147 -19.67 4.55 13.70
CA LEU A 147 -20.98 4.82 14.28
C LEU A 147 -21.97 5.47 13.31
N LYS A 148 -21.48 6.33 12.41
CA LYS A 148 -22.32 7.24 11.62
C LYS A 148 -22.20 7.04 10.11
N GLY A 149 -21.15 6.32 9.64
CA GLY A 149 -20.87 6.19 8.22
C GLY A 149 -20.47 7.50 7.55
N VAL A 150 -19.89 8.43 8.32
CA VAL A 150 -19.40 9.71 7.82
C VAL A 150 -18.04 10.04 8.42
N CYS A 151 -17.27 10.85 7.72
CA CYS A 151 -16.02 11.43 8.23
C CYS A 151 -15.85 12.85 7.71
N ALA A 152 -15.26 13.71 8.53
CA ALA A 152 -15.02 15.10 8.17
C ALA A 152 -13.63 15.28 7.57
N PHE A 153 -13.55 15.88 6.39
CA PHE A 153 -12.30 16.20 5.71
C PHE A 153 -12.28 17.66 5.25
N LYS A 154 -11.17 18.34 5.46
CA LYS A 154 -10.88 19.55 4.70
C LYS A 154 -10.56 19.12 3.27
N THR A 155 -11.14 19.79 2.26
CA THR A 155 -10.81 19.45 0.86
C THR A 155 -9.30 19.61 0.65
N PRO A 156 -8.56 18.54 0.36
CA PRO A 156 -7.14 18.64 0.13
C PRO A 156 -6.88 19.27 -1.25
N LEU A 157 -5.80 20.02 -1.36
CA LEU A 157 -5.31 20.49 -2.66
C LEU A 157 -4.78 19.30 -3.46
N SER A 158 -4.85 19.36 -4.78
CA SER A 158 -4.29 18.33 -5.65
C SER A 158 -2.95 18.77 -6.25
N MET A 159 -1.98 17.87 -6.22
CA MET A 159 -0.72 17.96 -6.96
C MET A 159 -0.76 16.95 -8.10
N LYS A 160 -0.49 17.40 -9.32
CA LYS A 160 -0.44 16.52 -10.48
C LYS A 160 1.01 16.09 -10.77
N PHE A 161 1.21 14.79 -10.88
CA PHE A 161 2.46 14.19 -11.34
C PHE A 161 2.22 13.65 -12.75
N ASN A 162 2.80 14.34 -13.74
CA ASN A 162 2.73 13.92 -15.14
C ASN A 162 3.98 13.08 -15.46
N ILE A 163 3.79 11.77 -15.63
CA ILE A 163 4.88 10.80 -15.72
C ILE A 163 4.96 10.27 -17.14
N THR A 164 6.09 10.57 -17.77
CA THR A 164 6.38 10.23 -19.18
C THR A 164 7.55 9.25 -19.29
N GLY A 165 7.87 8.84 -20.50
CA GLY A 165 8.96 7.91 -20.78
C GLY A 165 8.63 6.46 -20.44
N SER A 166 9.65 5.67 -20.20
CA SER A 166 9.52 4.25 -19.87
C SER A 166 10.58 3.84 -18.87
N PHE A 167 10.29 2.84 -18.05
CA PHE A 167 11.30 2.30 -17.14
C PHE A 167 12.50 1.72 -17.88
N ARG A 168 13.69 2.05 -17.42
CA ARG A 168 14.91 1.33 -17.79
C ARG A 168 14.86 -0.09 -17.25
N LYS A 169 15.63 -0.97 -17.83
CA LYS A 169 15.80 -2.34 -17.32
C LYS A 169 16.26 -2.28 -15.85
N GLY A 170 15.55 -2.98 -14.97
CA GLY A 170 15.83 -2.98 -13.53
C GLY A 170 15.22 -1.84 -12.71
N VAL A 171 14.45 -0.97 -13.34
CA VAL A 171 13.68 0.09 -12.68
C VAL A 171 12.21 -0.30 -12.64
N PHE A 172 11.56 -0.10 -11.51
CA PHE A 172 10.18 -0.50 -11.23
C PHE A 172 9.38 0.64 -10.58
N ALA A 173 8.09 0.43 -10.36
CA ALA A 173 7.21 1.43 -9.74
C ALA A 173 7.72 1.89 -8.36
N LYS A 174 8.43 1.03 -7.61
CA LYS A 174 9.07 1.39 -6.34
C LYS A 174 10.15 2.47 -6.53
N ASP A 175 10.98 2.34 -7.56
CA ASP A 175 12.03 3.33 -7.84
C ASP A 175 11.41 4.67 -8.25
N LEU A 176 10.32 4.64 -9.03
CA LEU A 176 9.58 5.84 -9.41
C LEU A 176 9.05 6.60 -8.19
N ILE A 177 8.37 5.93 -7.28
CA ILE A 177 7.82 6.62 -6.11
C ILE A 177 8.92 7.08 -5.15
N LEU A 178 10.00 6.32 -4.99
CA LEU A 178 11.18 6.77 -4.24
C LEU A 178 11.81 8.03 -4.87
N SER A 179 11.96 8.07 -6.20
CA SER A 179 12.43 9.25 -6.93
C SER A 179 11.55 10.48 -6.66
N ILE A 180 10.23 10.31 -6.72
CA ILE A 180 9.27 11.39 -6.44
C ILE A 180 9.41 11.86 -4.99
N ILE A 181 9.44 10.96 -4.00
CA ILE A 181 9.60 11.30 -2.59
C ILE A 181 10.93 12.03 -2.36
N GLY A 182 12.02 11.55 -2.96
CA GLY A 182 13.33 12.22 -2.90
C GLY A 182 13.30 13.63 -3.49
N LYS A 183 12.51 13.85 -4.55
CA LYS A 183 12.39 15.18 -5.20
C LYS A 183 11.57 16.18 -4.38
N ILE A 184 10.49 15.76 -3.72
CA ILE A 184 9.57 16.68 -3.02
C ILE A 184 9.75 16.68 -1.49
N GLY A 185 10.43 15.66 -0.92
CA GLY A 185 10.64 15.47 0.51
C GLY A 185 9.43 14.88 1.23
N VAL A 186 9.63 14.44 2.48
CA VAL A 186 8.60 13.80 3.34
C VAL A 186 7.41 14.70 3.69
N ASN A 187 7.52 16.01 3.49
CA ASN A 187 6.44 16.98 3.75
C ASN A 187 5.92 17.65 2.47
N GLY A 188 6.43 17.26 1.29
CA GLY A 188 6.17 17.93 0.03
C GLY A 188 4.70 17.91 -0.42
N ALA A 189 3.95 16.88 -0.01
CA ALA A 189 2.54 16.72 -0.31
C ALA A 189 1.63 16.85 0.94
N THR A 190 2.08 17.49 2.01
CA THR A 190 1.29 17.65 3.25
C THR A 190 -0.07 18.30 2.96
N ASN A 191 -1.16 17.65 3.41
CA ASN A 191 -2.55 18.05 3.17
C ASN A 191 -2.92 18.14 1.67
N ARG A 192 -2.28 17.34 0.83
CA ARG A 192 -2.52 17.28 -0.62
C ARG A 192 -2.87 15.87 -1.07
N ILE A 193 -3.41 15.78 -2.26
CA ILE A 193 -3.55 14.55 -3.02
C ILE A 193 -2.45 14.50 -4.06
N MET A 194 -1.78 13.37 -4.17
CA MET A 194 -0.85 13.10 -5.27
C MET A 194 -1.62 12.40 -6.39
N GLU A 195 -1.89 13.10 -7.47
CA GLU A 195 -2.60 12.61 -8.66
C GLU A 195 -1.56 12.15 -9.70
N PHE A 196 -1.44 10.84 -9.89
CA PHE A 196 -0.50 10.23 -10.83
C PHE A 196 -1.13 10.06 -12.20
N THR A 197 -0.52 10.64 -13.23
CA THR A 197 -1.03 10.70 -14.60
C THR A 197 0.11 10.56 -15.61
N GLY A 198 -0.24 10.44 -16.88
CA GLY A 198 0.72 10.39 -17.99
C GLY A 198 0.86 9.00 -18.59
N GLU A 199 1.52 8.93 -19.75
CA GLU A 199 1.56 7.72 -20.58
C GLU A 199 2.17 6.50 -19.88
N LEU A 200 3.13 6.72 -18.97
CA LEU A 200 3.68 5.63 -18.19
C LEU A 200 2.62 5.06 -17.25
N ILE A 201 1.87 5.91 -16.54
CA ILE A 201 0.84 5.45 -15.58
C ILE A 201 -0.24 4.65 -16.31
N ASP A 202 -0.64 5.07 -17.52
CA ASP A 202 -1.61 4.35 -18.34
C ASP A 202 -1.14 2.93 -18.70
N SER A 203 0.17 2.72 -18.80
CA SER A 203 0.80 1.43 -19.11
C SER A 203 1.00 0.52 -17.89
N LEU A 204 0.93 1.08 -16.65
CA LEU A 204 1.18 0.33 -15.43
C LEU A 204 0.05 -0.62 -15.08
N SER A 205 0.42 -1.77 -14.51
CA SER A 205 -0.50 -2.70 -13.88
C SER A 205 -1.15 -2.09 -12.62
N MET A 206 -2.21 -2.74 -12.11
CA MET A 206 -2.79 -2.35 -10.82
C MET A 206 -1.81 -2.53 -9.67
N ASP A 207 -0.95 -3.55 -9.69
CA ASP A 207 0.06 -3.80 -8.64
C ASP A 207 1.05 -2.62 -8.56
N SER A 208 1.54 -2.16 -9.71
CA SER A 208 2.42 -1.00 -9.81
C SER A 208 1.74 0.30 -9.36
N ARG A 209 0.47 0.55 -9.76
CA ARG A 209 -0.30 1.72 -9.30
C ARG A 209 -0.56 1.70 -7.80
N MET A 210 -0.84 0.52 -7.22
CA MET A 210 -0.97 0.36 -5.77
C MET A 210 0.34 0.69 -5.04
N THR A 211 1.51 0.34 -5.60
CA THR A 211 2.80 0.73 -5.04
C THR A 211 2.97 2.24 -4.99
N LEU A 212 2.63 2.97 -6.07
CA LEU A 212 2.70 4.44 -6.10
C LEU A 212 1.78 5.07 -5.06
N CYS A 213 0.51 4.69 -5.06
CA CYS A 213 -0.48 5.25 -4.13
C CYS A 213 -0.19 4.87 -2.68
N ASN A 214 0.33 3.66 -2.41
CA ASN A 214 0.72 3.21 -1.08
C ASN A 214 1.75 4.15 -0.43
N MET A 215 2.75 4.57 -1.19
CA MET A 215 3.83 5.41 -0.66
C MET A 215 3.57 6.92 -0.75
N ALA A 216 2.43 7.36 -1.25
CA ALA A 216 2.09 8.78 -1.27
C ALA A 216 2.08 9.39 0.15
N VAL A 217 1.67 8.65 1.15
CA VAL A 217 1.69 9.08 2.56
C VAL A 217 3.11 9.36 3.07
N GLU A 218 4.14 8.77 2.49
CA GLU A 218 5.54 9.01 2.88
C GLU A 218 6.06 10.38 2.41
N ALA A 219 5.36 11.03 1.46
CA ALA A 219 5.54 12.43 1.12
C ALA A 219 4.60 13.37 1.90
N GLY A 220 3.86 12.86 2.89
CA GLY A 220 2.90 13.61 3.70
C GLY A 220 1.52 13.75 3.06
N ALA A 221 1.25 13.09 1.93
CA ALA A 221 -0.05 13.18 1.25
C ALA A 221 -1.19 12.58 2.07
N THR A 222 -2.38 13.18 1.95
CA THR A 222 -3.62 12.60 2.48
C THR A 222 -3.99 11.32 1.73
N SER A 223 -3.79 11.31 0.40
CA SER A 223 -3.98 10.14 -0.46
C SER A 223 -3.15 10.27 -1.75
N GLY A 224 -2.89 9.14 -2.41
CA GLY A 224 -2.47 9.09 -3.81
C GLY A 224 -3.63 8.62 -4.67
N VAL A 225 -3.73 9.03 -5.93
CA VAL A 225 -4.80 8.61 -6.82
C VAL A 225 -4.31 8.41 -8.25
N CYS A 226 -4.76 7.32 -8.88
CA CYS A 226 -4.66 7.09 -10.33
C CYS A 226 -6.04 7.13 -10.95
N TYR A 227 -6.15 7.50 -12.23
CA TYR A 227 -7.41 7.44 -12.93
C TYR A 227 -7.85 6.01 -13.20
N PRO A 228 -9.15 5.73 -13.02
CA PRO A 228 -9.70 4.44 -13.42
C PRO A 228 -9.77 4.36 -14.95
N ASP A 229 -9.16 3.33 -15.50
CA ASP A 229 -9.08 3.03 -16.92
C ASP A 229 -9.45 1.57 -17.21
N MET A 230 -9.13 1.07 -18.40
CA MET A 230 -9.43 -0.31 -18.79
C MET A 230 -8.64 -1.32 -17.92
N THR A 231 -7.43 -0.97 -17.45
CA THR A 231 -6.66 -1.80 -16.51
C THR A 231 -7.41 -1.96 -15.19
N THR A 232 -7.97 -0.87 -14.66
CA THR A 232 -8.83 -0.86 -13.47
C THR A 232 -10.10 -1.69 -13.70
N VAL A 233 -10.77 -1.51 -14.84
CA VAL A 233 -11.97 -2.29 -15.20
C VAL A 233 -11.65 -3.77 -15.29
N ASN A 234 -10.56 -4.15 -15.95
CA ASN A 234 -10.16 -5.54 -16.08
C ASN A 234 -9.91 -6.21 -14.72
N TYR A 235 -9.22 -5.51 -13.82
CA TYR A 235 -9.00 -5.99 -12.45
C TYR A 235 -10.30 -6.19 -11.68
N LEU A 236 -11.23 -5.26 -11.79
CA LEU A 236 -12.50 -5.28 -11.05
C LEU A 236 -13.58 -6.12 -11.74
N TRP A 237 -13.40 -6.52 -12.99
CA TRP A 237 -14.44 -7.17 -13.78
C TRP A 237 -15.13 -8.35 -13.08
N PRO A 238 -14.44 -9.28 -12.41
CA PRO A 238 -15.09 -10.38 -11.68
C PRO A 238 -16.12 -9.93 -10.63
N PHE A 239 -16.04 -8.69 -10.18
CA PHE A 239 -16.86 -8.14 -9.11
C PHE A 239 -17.90 -7.12 -9.58
N ILE A 240 -17.85 -6.67 -10.83
CA ILE A 240 -18.74 -5.63 -11.37
C ILE A 240 -19.53 -6.08 -12.59
N GLN A 241 -19.26 -7.25 -13.14
CA GLN A 241 -19.89 -7.74 -14.38
C GLN A 241 -21.41 -7.80 -14.32
N ASP A 242 -22.00 -8.00 -13.13
CA ASP A 242 -23.45 -8.04 -12.95
C ASP A 242 -24.08 -6.63 -12.92
N ALA A 243 -23.26 -5.59 -12.72
CA ALA A 243 -23.70 -4.20 -12.68
C ALA A 243 -23.56 -3.47 -14.03
N TYR A 244 -22.78 -4.01 -14.96
CA TYR A 244 -22.49 -3.39 -16.25
C TYR A 244 -22.71 -4.36 -17.42
N ALA A 245 -23.31 -3.86 -18.50
CA ALA A 245 -23.54 -4.65 -19.72
C ALA A 245 -22.24 -5.09 -20.42
N SER A 246 -21.17 -4.32 -20.28
CA SER A 246 -19.84 -4.62 -20.81
C SER A 246 -18.73 -3.85 -20.06
N LYS A 247 -17.47 -4.22 -20.32
CA LYS A 247 -16.31 -3.49 -19.78
C LYS A 247 -16.25 -2.05 -20.28
N GLU A 248 -16.65 -1.82 -21.53
CA GLU A 248 -16.71 -0.49 -22.14
C GLU A 248 -17.77 0.38 -21.45
N ALA A 249 -18.90 -0.20 -21.05
CA ALA A 249 -19.92 0.50 -20.28
C ALA A 249 -19.41 0.90 -18.89
N ALA A 250 -18.67 0.00 -18.21
CA ALA A 250 -18.02 0.31 -16.95
C ALA A 250 -16.96 1.41 -17.10
N LEU A 251 -16.12 1.32 -18.14
CA LEU A 251 -15.13 2.33 -18.46
C LEU A 251 -15.76 3.70 -18.73
N ALA A 252 -16.84 3.74 -19.52
CA ALA A 252 -17.54 4.99 -19.81
C ALA A 252 -18.13 5.65 -18.57
N ASP A 253 -18.54 4.86 -17.58
CA ASP A 253 -19.01 5.38 -16.30
C ASP A 253 -17.84 5.90 -15.44
N TYR A 254 -16.79 5.12 -15.28
CA TYR A 254 -15.62 5.49 -14.49
C TYR A 254 -14.82 6.67 -15.07
N SER A 255 -14.81 6.83 -16.41
CA SER A 255 -14.15 7.97 -17.08
C SER A 255 -14.72 9.33 -16.67
N LYS A 256 -15.96 9.38 -16.15
CA LYS A 256 -16.54 10.63 -15.61
C LYS A 256 -15.80 11.15 -14.39
N LEU A 257 -15.05 10.29 -13.70
CA LEU A 257 -14.24 10.64 -12.52
C LEU A 257 -12.92 11.34 -12.88
N VAL A 258 -12.42 11.14 -14.10
CA VAL A 258 -11.15 11.77 -14.54
C VAL A 258 -11.23 13.27 -14.35
N SER A 259 -10.14 13.88 -13.85
CA SER A 259 -10.06 15.33 -13.66
C SER A 259 -10.32 16.09 -14.95
N ASP A 260 -11.07 17.18 -14.85
CA ASP A 260 -11.41 17.98 -16.03
C ASP A 260 -10.14 18.63 -16.63
N PRO A 261 -10.09 18.89 -17.94
CA PRO A 261 -8.90 19.46 -18.59
C PRO A 261 -8.49 20.83 -18.04
N ASP A 262 -9.46 21.61 -17.53
CA ASP A 262 -9.28 22.94 -16.94
C ASP A 262 -9.24 22.91 -15.39
N SER A 263 -8.97 21.75 -14.79
CA SER A 263 -8.77 21.61 -13.33
C SER A 263 -7.56 22.40 -12.86
N VAL A 264 -7.66 22.96 -11.65
CA VAL A 264 -6.59 23.71 -11.03
C VAL A 264 -5.84 22.83 -10.02
N TYR A 265 -4.52 22.78 -10.18
CA TYR A 265 -3.63 22.05 -9.30
C TYR A 265 -2.77 23.03 -8.50
N ASP A 266 -2.46 22.68 -7.24
CA ASP A 266 -1.52 23.41 -6.39
C ASP A 266 -0.09 23.36 -6.96
N ALA A 267 0.25 22.23 -7.57
CA ALA A 267 1.50 22.06 -8.30
C ALA A 267 1.32 21.04 -9.44
N VAL A 268 2.07 21.21 -10.52
CA VAL A 268 2.23 20.23 -11.60
C VAL A 268 3.71 19.88 -11.68
N ILE A 269 4.03 18.60 -11.59
CA ILE A 269 5.40 18.09 -11.57
C ILE A 269 5.55 17.07 -12.69
N ASP A 270 6.44 17.39 -13.63
CA ASP A 270 6.81 16.47 -14.70
C ASP A 270 7.95 15.57 -14.23
N VAL A 271 7.82 14.28 -14.54
CA VAL A 271 8.80 13.23 -14.23
C VAL A 271 9.03 12.40 -15.49
N ASP A 272 10.25 12.37 -15.98
CA ASP A 272 10.66 11.42 -17.01
C ASP A 272 11.20 10.16 -16.34
N ALA A 273 10.47 9.06 -16.47
CA ALA A 273 10.87 7.79 -15.87
C ALA A 273 12.11 7.16 -16.54
N SER A 274 12.44 7.61 -17.75
CA SER A 274 13.65 7.14 -18.46
C SER A 274 14.94 7.63 -17.80
N ASP A 275 14.87 8.64 -16.93
CA ASP A 275 16.05 9.16 -16.21
C ASP A 275 16.28 8.45 -14.87
N ILE A 276 15.35 7.60 -14.43
CA ILE A 276 15.41 6.93 -13.13
C ILE A 276 16.36 5.72 -13.24
N GLU A 277 17.26 5.60 -12.26
CA GLU A 277 18.09 4.42 -12.01
C GLU A 277 17.51 3.62 -10.83
N PRO A 278 17.92 2.36 -10.58
CA PRO A 278 17.56 1.64 -9.37
C PRO A 278 17.96 2.43 -8.12
N LEU A 279 17.03 2.62 -7.21
CA LEU A 279 17.15 3.50 -6.04
C LEU A 279 17.10 2.72 -4.72
N THR A 280 17.69 3.34 -3.72
CA THR A 280 17.56 2.90 -2.32
C THR A 280 17.52 4.10 -1.37
N THR A 281 16.93 3.91 -0.19
CA THR A 281 16.95 4.94 0.87
C THR A 281 18.15 4.76 1.79
N PHE A 282 18.54 5.82 2.49
CA PHE A 282 19.54 5.75 3.55
C PHE A 282 19.17 6.67 4.72
N ASP A 283 19.87 6.50 5.84
CA ASP A 283 19.82 7.38 7.02
C ASP A 283 18.40 7.62 7.59
N TYR A 284 17.63 6.54 7.72
CA TYR A 284 16.33 6.51 8.41
C TYR A 284 15.24 7.47 7.88
N LYS A 285 15.35 7.92 6.63
CA LYS A 285 14.37 8.81 5.99
C LYS A 285 14.02 8.31 4.60
N PRO A 286 12.73 8.25 4.24
CA PRO A 286 12.30 7.78 2.93
C PRO A 286 12.60 8.76 1.78
N ASP A 287 12.92 10.02 2.08
CA ASP A 287 13.33 11.05 1.11
C ASP A 287 14.85 11.17 0.96
N ASN A 288 15.64 10.52 1.82
CA ASN A 288 17.07 10.40 1.61
C ASN A 288 17.33 9.27 0.58
N ILE A 289 17.38 9.65 -0.69
CA ILE A 289 17.49 8.72 -1.81
C ILE A 289 18.91 8.74 -2.37
N LYS A 290 19.42 7.56 -2.71
CA LYS A 290 20.63 7.35 -3.48
C LYS A 290 20.40 6.28 -4.54
N THR A 291 21.22 6.33 -5.58
CA THR A 291 21.27 5.19 -6.51
C THR A 291 21.88 3.97 -5.81
N VAL A 292 21.47 2.80 -6.23
CA VAL A 292 22.03 1.54 -5.71
C VAL A 292 23.54 1.50 -5.93
N ARG A 293 24.02 2.10 -7.01
CA ARG A 293 25.46 2.21 -7.33
C ARG A 293 26.22 3.02 -6.28
N GLU A 294 25.67 4.16 -5.80
CA GLU A 294 26.28 4.97 -4.74
C GLU A 294 26.33 4.26 -3.41
N MET A 295 25.42 3.32 -3.16
CA MET A 295 25.32 2.54 -1.94
C MET A 295 25.94 1.15 -2.06
N SER A 296 26.56 0.84 -3.21
CA SER A 296 27.19 -0.45 -3.46
C SER A 296 28.21 -0.79 -2.39
N GLY A 297 28.19 -2.03 -1.91
CA GLY A 297 29.08 -2.52 -0.88
C GLY A 297 28.60 -2.30 0.56
N VAL A 298 27.49 -1.60 0.80
CA VAL A 298 26.88 -1.55 2.14
C VAL A 298 26.35 -2.93 2.50
N ARG A 299 26.96 -3.58 3.50
CA ARG A 299 26.60 -4.92 3.97
C ARG A 299 25.18 -4.95 4.50
N VAL A 300 24.42 -6.00 4.22
CA VAL A 300 23.12 -6.27 4.78
C VAL A 300 23.11 -7.59 5.56
N ASP A 301 22.33 -7.66 6.62
CA ASP A 301 22.17 -8.84 7.47
C ASP A 301 20.83 -9.55 7.17
N GLN A 302 19.87 -8.82 6.61
CA GLN A 302 18.55 -9.34 6.28
C GLN A 302 18.00 -8.73 4.99
N VAL A 303 17.28 -9.52 4.21
CA VAL A 303 16.46 -9.04 3.10
C VAL A 303 15.00 -9.46 3.35
N TYR A 304 14.09 -8.47 3.29
CA TYR A 304 12.67 -8.71 3.45
C TYR A 304 11.93 -8.29 2.18
N ILE A 305 11.24 -9.24 1.55
CA ILE A 305 10.37 -9.02 0.38
C ILE A 305 8.93 -9.29 0.79
N GLY A 306 8.05 -8.29 0.65
CA GLY A 306 6.68 -8.40 1.10
C GLY A 306 6.04 -7.06 1.43
N SER A 307 5.07 -7.06 2.31
CA SER A 307 4.25 -5.93 2.78
C SER A 307 3.12 -5.50 1.83
N CYS A 308 2.30 -4.53 2.27
CA CYS A 308 1.26 -3.92 1.42
C CYS A 308 1.83 -3.18 0.21
N THR A 309 3.10 -2.81 0.25
CA THR A 309 3.76 -2.08 -0.84
C THR A 309 4.19 -3.02 -1.95
N ASN A 310 4.95 -4.09 -1.62
CA ASN A 310 5.55 -4.98 -2.61
C ASN A 310 5.56 -6.45 -2.15
N GLY A 311 4.37 -6.99 -1.93
CA GLY A 311 4.13 -8.42 -1.66
C GLY A 311 3.11 -9.04 -2.62
N ARG A 312 2.79 -8.36 -3.74
CA ARG A 312 1.88 -8.82 -4.77
C ARG A 312 2.58 -9.70 -5.79
N ILE A 313 1.81 -10.31 -6.68
CA ILE A 313 2.36 -11.36 -7.58
C ILE A 313 3.43 -10.83 -8.52
N GLU A 314 3.32 -9.60 -9.02
CA GLU A 314 4.34 -8.99 -9.88
C GLU A 314 5.65 -8.77 -9.12
N ASP A 315 5.58 -8.29 -7.88
CA ASP A 315 6.73 -8.11 -7.00
C ASP A 315 7.51 -9.42 -6.78
N LEU A 316 6.76 -10.52 -6.61
CA LEU A 316 7.35 -11.84 -6.43
C LEU A 316 8.01 -12.34 -7.72
N ARG A 317 7.39 -12.11 -8.88
CA ARG A 317 7.97 -12.44 -10.20
C ARG A 317 9.26 -11.66 -10.46
N GLU A 318 9.25 -10.36 -10.18
CA GLU A 318 10.44 -9.50 -10.32
C GLU A 318 11.62 -10.01 -9.49
N ALA A 319 11.38 -10.35 -8.22
CA ALA A 319 12.41 -10.86 -7.32
C ALA A 319 12.85 -12.27 -7.71
N ALA A 320 11.92 -13.18 -8.03
CA ALA A 320 12.24 -14.54 -8.42
C ALA A 320 13.10 -14.60 -9.69
N ALA A 321 12.83 -13.74 -10.68
CA ALA A 321 13.62 -13.66 -11.89
C ALA A 321 15.10 -13.34 -11.65
N VAL A 322 15.40 -12.65 -10.55
CA VAL A 322 16.79 -12.34 -10.12
C VAL A 322 17.38 -13.48 -9.30
N LEU A 323 16.56 -14.19 -8.52
CA LEU A 323 17.01 -15.27 -7.63
C LEU A 323 17.22 -16.61 -8.35
N GLU A 324 16.61 -16.79 -9.51
CA GLU A 324 16.61 -18.08 -10.23
C GLU A 324 18.05 -18.57 -10.51
N GLY A 325 18.40 -19.72 -9.93
CA GLY A 325 19.73 -20.34 -10.07
C GLY A 325 20.81 -19.76 -9.15
N TYR A 326 20.46 -18.87 -8.22
CA TYR A 326 21.38 -18.29 -7.23
C TYR A 326 20.97 -18.64 -5.81
N GLU A 327 21.96 -18.70 -4.93
CA GLU A 327 21.77 -18.75 -3.47
C GLU A 327 22.08 -17.37 -2.87
N ILE A 328 21.37 -17.00 -1.80
CA ILE A 328 21.66 -15.77 -1.06
C ILE A 328 22.98 -15.92 -0.29
N ALA A 329 23.65 -14.80 -0.01
CA ALA A 329 24.89 -14.81 0.75
C ALA A 329 24.69 -15.45 2.12
N ALA A 330 25.61 -16.32 2.55
CA ALA A 330 25.48 -17.18 3.74
C ALA A 330 25.21 -16.41 5.06
N HIS A 331 25.52 -15.12 5.12
CA HIS A 331 25.27 -14.28 6.29
C HIS A 331 23.94 -13.50 6.21
N VAL A 332 23.21 -13.60 5.11
CA VAL A 332 21.95 -12.89 4.90
C VAL A 332 20.77 -13.78 5.26
N ARG A 333 19.83 -13.24 6.00
CA ARG A 333 18.53 -13.87 6.24
C ARG A 333 17.52 -13.37 5.18
N GLY A 334 17.12 -14.22 4.26
CA GLY A 334 16.07 -13.94 3.28
C GLY A 334 14.68 -14.24 3.83
N ILE A 335 13.75 -13.30 3.77
CA ILE A 335 12.37 -13.48 4.21
C ILE A 335 11.43 -13.01 3.12
N LEU A 336 10.52 -13.91 2.70
CA LEU A 336 9.42 -13.63 1.80
C LEU A 336 8.09 -13.67 2.55
N SER A 337 7.27 -12.62 2.39
CA SER A 337 5.90 -12.58 2.90
C SER A 337 4.93 -12.20 1.77
N PRO A 338 4.32 -13.18 1.07
CA PRO A 338 3.28 -12.91 0.09
C PRO A 338 2.10 -12.16 0.73
N ALA A 339 1.49 -11.20 0.02
CA ALA A 339 0.54 -10.30 0.67
C ALA A 339 -0.82 -10.97 0.99
N THR A 340 -1.24 -12.00 0.23
CA THR A 340 -2.52 -12.70 0.46
C THR A 340 -2.40 -14.20 0.22
N PRO A 341 -3.33 -15.02 0.73
CA PRO A 341 -3.37 -16.44 0.41
C PRO A 341 -3.56 -16.75 -1.09
N ALA A 342 -4.25 -15.88 -1.83
CA ALA A 342 -4.43 -16.05 -3.27
C ALA A 342 -3.11 -15.81 -4.02
N ILE A 343 -2.39 -14.74 -3.66
CA ILE A 343 -1.04 -14.47 -4.18
C ILE A 343 -0.09 -15.61 -3.81
N PHE A 344 -0.14 -16.09 -2.56
CA PHE A 344 0.71 -17.22 -2.14
C PHE A 344 0.41 -18.46 -3.00
N ARG A 345 -0.88 -18.78 -3.22
CA ARG A 345 -1.28 -19.90 -4.08
C ARG A 345 -0.79 -19.71 -5.51
N GLN A 346 -1.01 -18.55 -6.08
CA GLN A 346 -0.55 -18.22 -7.43
C GLN A 346 0.97 -18.34 -7.56
N ALA A 347 1.73 -17.82 -6.59
CA ALA A 347 3.18 -17.93 -6.57
C ALA A 347 3.66 -19.40 -6.44
N LEU A 348 2.90 -20.24 -5.72
CA LEU A 348 3.16 -21.67 -5.65
C LEU A 348 2.90 -22.34 -7.00
N ASP A 349 1.76 -22.06 -7.63
CA ASP A 349 1.35 -22.64 -8.91
C ASP A 349 2.30 -22.21 -10.07
N GLU A 350 2.88 -21.02 -9.99
CA GLU A 350 3.90 -20.51 -10.93
C GLU A 350 5.32 -21.00 -10.60
N GLY A 351 5.54 -21.74 -9.50
CA GLY A 351 6.85 -22.22 -9.09
C GLY A 351 7.74 -21.17 -8.39
N LEU A 352 7.26 -19.94 -8.19
CA LEU A 352 8.06 -18.86 -7.60
C LEU A 352 8.47 -19.18 -6.15
N ILE A 353 7.60 -19.84 -5.39
CA ILE A 353 7.91 -20.24 -4.00
C ILE A 353 9.12 -21.19 -3.96
N ALA A 354 9.23 -22.11 -4.92
CA ALA A 354 10.39 -22.99 -5.02
C ALA A 354 11.66 -22.21 -5.28
N VAL A 355 11.63 -21.24 -6.22
CA VAL A 355 12.79 -20.37 -6.51
C VAL A 355 13.27 -19.64 -5.24
N PHE A 356 12.36 -19.05 -4.47
CA PHE A 356 12.74 -18.40 -3.20
C PHE A 356 13.34 -19.37 -2.18
N MET A 357 12.75 -20.56 -2.03
CA MET A 357 13.24 -21.56 -1.08
C MET A 357 14.61 -22.12 -1.51
N ASP A 358 14.80 -22.40 -2.78
CA ASP A 358 16.07 -22.87 -3.34
C ASP A 358 17.16 -21.81 -3.20
N ALA A 359 16.80 -20.53 -3.32
CA ALA A 359 17.71 -19.42 -3.05
C ALA A 359 18.04 -19.25 -1.54
N GLY A 360 17.32 -19.88 -0.62
CA GLY A 360 17.56 -19.81 0.84
C GLY A 360 16.65 -18.85 1.60
N PHE A 361 15.54 -18.40 1.01
CA PHE A 361 14.53 -17.58 1.70
C PHE A 361 13.62 -18.44 2.59
N VAL A 362 13.25 -17.88 3.73
CA VAL A 362 12.12 -18.37 4.52
C VAL A 362 10.83 -17.73 3.98
N VAL A 363 9.86 -18.56 3.60
CA VAL A 363 8.54 -18.09 3.17
C VAL A 363 7.60 -18.10 4.36
N THR A 364 7.00 -16.93 4.66
CA THR A 364 6.09 -16.78 5.80
C THR A 364 4.64 -16.75 5.31
N ASN A 365 3.69 -16.90 6.25
CA ASN A 365 2.29 -16.63 5.96
C ASN A 365 2.04 -15.15 5.63
N PRO A 366 0.98 -14.82 4.90
CA PRO A 366 0.57 -13.43 4.64
C PRO A 366 0.36 -12.64 5.93
N THR A 367 1.20 -11.61 6.14
CA THR A 367 1.15 -10.75 7.32
C THR A 367 1.95 -9.48 7.10
N CYS A 368 1.61 -8.40 7.81
CA CYS A 368 2.41 -7.18 7.85
C CYS A 368 3.75 -7.40 8.60
N GLY A 369 3.74 -8.16 9.67
CA GLY A 369 4.90 -8.76 10.35
C GLY A 369 6.08 -7.82 10.60
N ALA A 370 7.19 -8.09 9.92
CA ALA A 370 8.44 -7.35 10.07
C ALA A 370 8.34 -5.89 9.62
N CYS A 371 7.47 -5.55 8.65
CA CYS A 371 7.26 -4.17 8.21
C CYS A 371 6.93 -3.20 9.37
N LEU A 372 6.27 -3.70 10.42
CA LEU A 372 5.95 -2.95 11.63
C LEU A 372 6.86 -3.32 12.83
N GLY A 373 7.88 -4.14 12.62
CA GLY A 373 8.76 -4.60 13.70
C GLY A 373 8.06 -5.47 14.75
N MET A 374 6.98 -6.16 14.37
CA MET A 374 6.16 -6.92 15.32
C MET A 374 6.41 -8.42 15.30
N SER A 375 6.75 -9.02 14.17
CA SER A 375 7.01 -10.45 14.02
C SER A 375 7.76 -10.76 12.72
N ASN A 376 8.11 -12.03 12.47
CA ASN A 376 8.60 -12.56 11.21
C ASN A 376 9.77 -11.79 10.58
N GLY A 377 10.84 -11.54 11.34
CA GLY A 377 12.05 -10.88 10.82
C GLY A 377 12.34 -9.53 11.45
N VAL A 378 12.06 -9.40 12.76
CA VAL A 378 12.45 -8.22 13.54
C VAL A 378 13.97 -8.14 13.63
N LEU A 379 14.53 -6.97 13.42
CA LEU A 379 15.97 -6.70 13.47
C LEU A 379 16.45 -6.53 14.91
N ALA A 380 17.65 -7.00 15.20
CA ALA A 380 18.41 -6.65 16.39
C ALA A 380 19.10 -5.28 16.23
N GLU A 381 19.61 -4.75 17.35
CA GLU A 381 20.38 -3.50 17.36
C GLU A 381 21.63 -3.61 16.48
N GLY A 382 21.82 -2.64 15.59
CA GLY A 382 22.95 -2.59 14.66
C GLY A 382 22.80 -3.45 13.41
N GLU A 383 21.76 -4.26 13.29
CA GLU A 383 21.50 -5.02 12.04
C GLU A 383 20.96 -4.10 10.92
N VAL A 384 21.31 -4.44 9.70
CA VAL A 384 20.94 -3.72 8.48
C VAL A 384 20.06 -4.60 7.60
N ALA A 385 18.91 -4.07 7.18
CA ALA A 385 18.02 -4.76 6.24
C ALA A 385 17.87 -4.00 4.93
N ALA A 386 17.85 -4.74 3.82
CA ALA A 386 17.26 -4.32 2.57
C ALA A 386 15.80 -4.77 2.53
N SER A 387 14.87 -3.87 2.15
CA SER A 387 13.45 -4.17 2.30
C SER A 387 12.59 -3.52 1.21
N THR A 388 11.54 -4.24 0.82
CA THR A 388 10.50 -3.73 -0.08
C THR A 388 9.34 -3.05 0.65
N THR A 389 9.43 -2.89 1.97
CA THR A 389 8.45 -2.16 2.78
C THR A 389 8.40 -0.67 2.43
N ASN A 390 7.65 0.11 3.18
CA ASN A 390 7.36 1.51 2.84
C ASN A 390 8.05 2.54 3.74
N ARG A 391 8.52 2.15 4.93
CA ARG A 391 9.13 3.05 5.93
C ARG A 391 10.45 2.53 6.45
N ASN A 392 11.37 3.46 6.70
CA ASN A 392 12.71 3.15 7.19
C ASN A 392 13.18 4.00 8.38
N PHE A 393 12.26 4.66 9.11
CA PHE A 393 12.66 5.41 10.30
C PHE A 393 13.33 4.50 11.36
N ASN A 394 14.16 5.08 12.22
CA ASN A 394 14.90 4.34 13.23
C ASN A 394 13.99 3.44 14.08
N GLY A 395 14.32 2.16 14.14
CA GLY A 395 13.56 1.17 14.88
C GLY A 395 12.30 0.62 14.19
N ARG A 396 12.05 1.00 12.92
CA ARG A 396 10.85 0.55 12.19
C ARG A 396 10.70 -0.98 12.13
N MET A 397 11.76 -1.70 11.81
CA MET A 397 11.77 -3.17 11.75
C MET A 397 12.41 -3.82 12.99
N GLY A 398 12.75 -3.04 14.02
CA GLY A 398 13.41 -3.48 15.24
C GLY A 398 14.26 -2.36 15.85
N LYS A 399 14.33 -2.31 17.18
CA LYS A 399 15.04 -1.24 17.90
C LYS A 399 16.52 -1.20 17.50
N GLY A 400 16.97 -0.06 16.99
CA GLY A 400 18.37 0.15 16.58
C GLY A 400 18.73 -0.49 15.23
N GLY A 401 17.79 -1.15 14.55
CA GLY A 401 17.99 -1.67 13.18
C GLY A 401 17.90 -0.57 12.13
N MET A 402 18.64 -0.72 11.05
CA MET A 402 18.62 0.16 9.88
C MET A 402 17.91 -0.54 8.71
N VAL A 403 17.09 0.21 7.98
CA VAL A 403 16.34 -0.32 6.82
C VAL A 403 16.61 0.54 5.59
N HIS A 404 17.01 -0.12 4.51
CA HIS A 404 17.13 0.46 3.17
C HIS A 404 15.94 0.01 2.32
N LEU A 405 15.09 0.95 1.88
CA LEU A 405 13.96 0.65 1.01
C LEU A 405 14.44 0.55 -0.43
N MET A 406 13.96 -0.47 -1.15
CA MET A 406 14.30 -0.68 -2.55
C MET A 406 13.23 -1.54 -3.26
N SER A 407 13.33 -1.67 -4.58
CA SER A 407 12.43 -2.53 -5.37
C SER A 407 12.67 -4.02 -5.09
N PRO A 408 11.69 -4.90 -5.39
CA PRO A 408 11.82 -6.35 -5.20
C PRO A 408 13.04 -6.94 -5.90
N ALA A 409 13.30 -6.55 -7.14
CA ALA A 409 14.45 -7.02 -7.90
C ALA A 409 15.79 -6.57 -7.31
N THR A 410 15.86 -5.32 -6.85
CA THR A 410 17.08 -4.80 -6.18
C THR A 410 17.29 -5.51 -4.82
N ALA A 411 16.22 -5.77 -4.07
CA ALA A 411 16.31 -6.51 -2.82
C ALA A 411 16.80 -7.95 -3.04
N ALA A 412 16.31 -8.62 -4.08
CA ALA A 412 16.77 -9.95 -4.48
C ALA A 412 18.25 -9.98 -4.85
N ALA A 413 18.70 -9.03 -5.67
CA ALA A 413 20.11 -8.88 -6.04
C ALA A 413 21.00 -8.61 -4.81
N THR A 414 20.52 -7.77 -3.91
CA THR A 414 21.19 -7.48 -2.63
C THR A 414 21.31 -8.72 -1.75
N ALA A 415 20.30 -9.60 -1.73
CA ALA A 415 20.36 -10.86 -0.99
C ALA A 415 21.45 -11.80 -1.51
N VAL A 416 21.55 -11.94 -2.83
CA VAL A 416 22.58 -12.77 -3.49
C VAL A 416 23.98 -12.20 -3.23
N ALA A 417 24.15 -10.89 -3.37
CA ALA A 417 25.44 -10.22 -3.19
C ALA A 417 25.87 -10.11 -1.72
N GLY A 418 24.93 -10.12 -0.76
CA GLY A 418 25.20 -9.90 0.67
C GLY A 418 25.47 -8.44 1.05
N HIS A 419 25.35 -7.55 0.09
CA HIS A 419 25.48 -6.10 0.23
C HIS A 419 24.58 -5.40 -0.80
N ILE A 420 24.31 -4.11 -0.63
CA ILE A 420 23.49 -3.36 -1.59
C ILE A 420 24.13 -3.44 -2.97
N ALA A 421 23.39 -3.99 -3.93
CA ALA A 421 23.84 -4.22 -5.29
C ALA A 421 22.66 -4.20 -6.27
N SER A 422 22.91 -3.79 -7.51
CA SER A 422 22.02 -4.01 -8.65
C SER A 422 22.19 -5.43 -9.18
N SER A 423 21.16 -5.94 -9.83
CA SER A 423 21.29 -7.23 -10.51
C SER A 423 22.20 -7.11 -11.73
N PRO A 424 23.17 -8.01 -11.92
CA PRO A 424 23.99 -8.06 -13.15
C PRO A 424 23.14 -8.21 -14.43
N PHE A 425 21.92 -8.75 -14.31
CA PHE A 425 20.97 -8.85 -15.43
C PHE A 425 20.46 -7.50 -15.91
N PHE A 426 20.65 -6.43 -15.10
CA PHE A 426 20.21 -5.09 -15.42
C PHE A 426 21.36 -4.18 -15.90
N GLU A 427 22.61 -4.62 -15.72
CA GLU A 427 23.80 -3.95 -16.23
C GLU A 427 24.02 -4.39 -17.69
N GLY A 428 23.45 -3.67 -18.64
CA GLY A 428 23.57 -3.96 -20.08
C GLY A 428 23.48 -2.71 -20.92
#